data_b47ffdb39b4fe262990dac0d1af3c8be
#
_entry.id   b47ffdb39b4fe262990dac0d1af3c8be
#
_cell.length_a   1.000
_cell.length_b   1.000
_cell.length_c   1.000
_cell.angle_alpha   90.00
_cell.angle_beta   90.00
_cell.angle_gamma   90.00
#
_symmetry.space_group_name_H-M   'P 1'
#
loop_
_entity.id
_entity.type
_entity.pdbx_description
1 polymer ?
#
loop_
_entity_poly.entity_id
_entity_poly.type
_entity_poly.pdbx_seq_one_letter_code
_entity_poly.pdbx_strand_id
1 'polypeptide(L)'
;MIKLAFFVIFPKPIDFRMVLVGNPGIGGAEFCFALLIMKMNELFSSEIEITVFSNYKHEIPDNIRQEQVDSLSLTLDKVDGNFSFLIMKTLLVPDDYNLLSKYSNLNVICWSHNYFNARIAKLIAKSKQIVANVFVGKQMYDFYYDNDVIGKSTYIYNPVPKKEMLNREDYVPYSLTYMGAIIEDKGIMDLLKVWKIVEKKYPDAILNIIGNISLYSLGSVRLGAFGITEECLERKMLPYIIDKETNQIKDTIRFLGILSDEKYDVFMKSAVGIVNPSAKTETFGMGIIEMASVGLPVVTRAWNGHLDTVIDGETGLLSLTTKGIAKNIIKLFSDRELNLEIGRKAKERVDVYNLEKIALEWFTLINKIKSGDKLFKLLPLSKPYWNNYKFLRYVFFLLRFKCNCRFFPSVVTIETIGNDIFKCIKRHMCH
;
A
#
# COMPACT_ATOMS: atom_id res chain seq x y z
N MET A 1 -24.68 -15.80 -14.34
CA MET A 1 -23.29 -15.81 -13.86
C MET A 1 -22.62 -14.50 -14.27
N ILE A 2 -21.84 -13.86 -13.40
CA ILE A 2 -21.12 -12.62 -13.68
C ILE A 2 -19.74 -13.00 -14.21
N LYS A 3 -19.38 -12.55 -15.41
CA LYS A 3 -18.04 -12.78 -15.97
C LYS A 3 -17.10 -11.66 -15.56
N LEU A 4 -16.06 -11.97 -14.79
CA LEU A 4 -15.07 -11.04 -14.31
C LEU A 4 -13.73 -11.26 -15.03
N ALA A 5 -13.21 -10.21 -15.64
CA ALA A 5 -11.85 -10.15 -16.15
C ALA A 5 -10.97 -9.43 -15.10
N PHE A 6 -9.81 -10.00 -14.79
CA PHE A 6 -8.78 -9.34 -14.01
C PHE A 6 -7.56 -9.12 -14.92
N PHE A 7 -7.12 -7.86 -15.05
CA PHE A 7 -5.89 -7.54 -15.76
C PHE A 7 -4.80 -7.12 -14.75
N VAL A 8 -3.75 -7.95 -14.66
CA VAL A 8 -2.65 -7.75 -13.70
C VAL A 8 -1.32 -8.12 -14.36
N ILE A 9 -0.37 -7.19 -14.31
CA ILE A 9 1.01 -7.40 -14.75
C ILE A 9 1.85 -7.82 -13.54
N PHE A 10 2.41 -9.02 -13.60
CA PHE A 10 3.26 -9.56 -12.54
C PHE A 10 4.75 -9.44 -12.90
N PRO A 11 5.66 -9.32 -11.91
CA PRO A 11 7.09 -9.26 -12.16
C PRO A 11 7.70 -10.62 -12.53
N LYS A 12 7.00 -11.72 -12.23
CA LYS A 12 7.39 -13.10 -12.49
C LYS A 12 6.17 -14.03 -12.47
N PRO A 13 6.27 -15.26 -13.03
CA PRO A 13 5.25 -16.29 -12.81
C PRO A 13 5.14 -16.63 -11.32
N ILE A 14 3.94 -16.91 -10.85
CA ILE A 14 3.66 -17.33 -9.47
C ILE A 14 2.68 -18.50 -9.44
N ASP A 15 2.67 -19.24 -8.34
CA ASP A 15 1.59 -20.14 -7.97
C ASP A 15 0.57 -19.35 -7.12
N PHE A 16 -0.64 -19.20 -7.60
CA PHE A 16 -1.71 -18.47 -6.90
C PHE A 16 -2.13 -19.15 -5.59
N ARG A 17 -1.91 -20.45 -5.44
CA ARG A 17 -2.20 -21.15 -4.18
C ARG A 17 -1.28 -20.69 -3.06
N MET A 18 -0.03 -20.35 -3.40
CA MET A 18 0.97 -19.88 -2.42
C MET A 18 0.64 -18.52 -1.83
N VAL A 19 -0.16 -17.67 -2.53
CA VAL A 19 -0.54 -16.36 -1.97
C VAL A 19 -1.43 -16.47 -0.73
N LEU A 20 -2.16 -17.58 -0.58
CA LEU A 20 -2.99 -17.82 0.61
C LEU A 20 -2.13 -18.11 1.86
N VAL A 21 -0.90 -18.56 1.68
CA VAL A 21 0.07 -18.77 2.76
C VAL A 21 0.82 -17.47 3.09
N GLY A 22 1.26 -16.72 2.08
CA GLY A 22 1.98 -15.46 2.26
C GLY A 22 2.36 -14.81 0.94
N ASN A 23 3.03 -13.65 1.00
CA ASN A 23 3.49 -12.96 -0.21
C ASN A 23 4.72 -13.68 -0.80
N PRO A 24 4.64 -14.22 -2.03
CA PRO A 24 5.75 -14.93 -2.68
C PRO A 24 6.86 -13.99 -3.23
N GLY A 25 7.04 -12.81 -2.64
CA GLY A 25 8.05 -11.82 -3.05
C GLY A 25 7.63 -11.04 -4.30
N ILE A 26 6.37 -10.67 -4.39
CA ILE A 26 5.81 -9.77 -5.42
C ILE A 26 5.35 -8.45 -4.79
N GLY A 27 5.00 -7.46 -5.64
CA GLY A 27 4.47 -6.19 -5.19
C GLY A 27 3.17 -6.33 -4.39
N GLY A 28 2.95 -5.45 -3.41
CA GLY A 28 1.76 -5.52 -2.54
C GLY A 28 0.43 -5.43 -3.31
N ALA A 29 0.39 -4.68 -4.41
CA ALA A 29 -0.81 -4.59 -5.24
C ALA A 29 -1.09 -5.91 -5.96
N GLU A 30 -0.09 -6.48 -6.64
CA GLU A 30 -0.18 -7.77 -7.34
C GLU A 30 -0.56 -8.90 -6.38
N PHE A 31 -0.01 -8.87 -5.16
CA PHE A 31 -0.36 -9.81 -4.10
C PHE A 31 -1.84 -9.69 -3.69
N CYS A 32 -2.36 -8.47 -3.50
CA CYS A 32 -3.77 -8.25 -3.20
C CYS A 32 -4.70 -8.73 -4.32
N PHE A 33 -4.32 -8.52 -5.59
CA PHE A 33 -5.08 -9.05 -6.73
C PHE A 33 -5.14 -10.57 -6.71
N ALA A 34 -4.01 -11.24 -6.53
CA ALA A 34 -3.95 -12.69 -6.49
C ALA A 34 -4.78 -13.26 -5.30
N LEU A 35 -4.68 -12.66 -4.12
CA LEU A 35 -5.50 -13.02 -2.96
C LEU A 35 -7.01 -12.89 -3.24
N LEU A 36 -7.41 -11.74 -3.80
CA LEU A 36 -8.81 -11.47 -4.11
C LEU A 36 -9.36 -12.47 -5.13
N ILE A 37 -8.62 -12.73 -6.22
CA ILE A 37 -8.99 -13.69 -7.26
C ILE A 37 -9.22 -15.07 -6.66
N MET A 38 -8.27 -15.56 -5.84
CA MET A 38 -8.37 -16.88 -5.22
C MET A 38 -9.59 -16.98 -4.29
N LYS A 39 -9.79 -15.97 -3.44
CA LYS A 39 -10.89 -16.03 -2.45
C LYS A 39 -12.25 -15.80 -3.09
N MET A 40 -12.37 -14.92 -4.08
CA MET A 40 -13.63 -14.77 -4.83
C MET A 40 -14.02 -16.04 -5.58
N ASN A 41 -13.03 -16.72 -6.19
CA ASN A 41 -13.28 -17.99 -6.84
C ASN A 41 -13.72 -19.08 -5.85
N GLU A 42 -13.10 -19.12 -4.67
CA GLU A 42 -13.48 -20.09 -3.62
C GLU A 42 -14.93 -19.87 -3.12
N LEU A 43 -15.29 -18.60 -2.82
CA LEU A 43 -16.57 -18.30 -2.18
C LEU A 43 -17.75 -18.19 -3.14
N PHE A 44 -17.51 -17.76 -4.38
CA PHE A 44 -18.59 -17.34 -5.30
C PHE A 44 -18.54 -18.02 -6.67
N SER A 45 -17.85 -19.15 -6.83
CA SER A 45 -17.71 -19.86 -8.12
C SER A 45 -19.03 -20.27 -8.76
N SER A 46 -20.11 -20.38 -8.00
CA SER A 46 -21.47 -20.61 -8.54
C SER A 46 -22.11 -19.36 -9.17
N GLU A 47 -21.63 -18.16 -8.83
CA GLU A 47 -22.22 -16.88 -9.22
C GLU A 47 -21.32 -16.08 -10.17
N ILE A 48 -20.00 -16.29 -10.10
CA ILE A 48 -19.00 -15.62 -10.92
C ILE A 48 -18.15 -16.60 -11.72
N GLU A 49 -17.68 -16.14 -12.88
CA GLU A 49 -16.68 -16.80 -13.72
C GLU A 49 -15.48 -15.85 -13.85
N ILE A 50 -14.29 -16.30 -13.44
CA ILE A 50 -13.07 -15.46 -13.42
C ILE A 50 -12.15 -15.84 -14.58
N THR A 51 -11.66 -14.83 -15.30
CA THR A 51 -10.55 -14.93 -16.25
C THR A 51 -9.45 -13.95 -15.87
N VAL A 52 -8.22 -14.45 -15.76
CA VAL A 52 -7.03 -13.65 -15.48
C VAL A 52 -6.28 -13.35 -16.77
N PHE A 53 -6.13 -12.09 -17.10
CA PHE A 53 -5.28 -11.59 -18.18
C PHE A 53 -3.97 -11.10 -17.58
N SER A 54 -2.85 -11.70 -17.98
CA SER A 54 -1.54 -11.41 -17.39
C SER A 54 -0.40 -11.59 -18.41
N ASN A 55 0.73 -10.95 -18.14
CA ASN A 55 1.95 -11.07 -18.95
C ASN A 55 2.67 -12.43 -18.82
N TYR A 56 2.31 -13.22 -17.81
CA TYR A 56 2.83 -14.58 -17.61
C TYR A 56 1.70 -15.60 -17.53
N LYS A 57 2.03 -16.84 -17.86
CA LYS A 57 1.23 -18.00 -17.46
C LYS A 57 1.56 -18.34 -16.01
N HIS A 58 0.53 -18.49 -15.18
CA HIS A 58 0.62 -18.77 -13.75
C HIS A 58 0.12 -20.18 -13.42
N GLU A 59 0.51 -20.72 -12.28
CA GLU A 59 -0.14 -21.89 -11.70
C GLU A 59 -1.40 -21.41 -10.96
N ILE A 60 -2.57 -21.68 -11.52
CA ILE A 60 -3.88 -21.29 -10.96
C ILE A 60 -4.81 -22.49 -10.91
N PRO A 61 -5.87 -22.49 -10.08
CA PRO A 61 -6.90 -23.52 -10.08
C PRO A 61 -7.56 -23.70 -11.46
N ASP A 62 -7.88 -24.95 -11.84
CA ASP A 62 -8.43 -25.30 -13.17
C ASP A 62 -9.75 -24.60 -13.51
N ASN A 63 -10.52 -24.22 -12.49
CA ASN A 63 -11.78 -23.49 -12.66
C ASN A 63 -11.62 -21.97 -12.83
N ILE A 64 -10.40 -21.43 -12.79
CA ILE A 64 -10.06 -20.06 -13.17
C ILE A 64 -9.43 -20.09 -14.56
N ARG A 65 -10.00 -19.36 -15.50
CA ARG A 65 -9.39 -19.20 -16.82
C ARG A 65 -8.24 -18.22 -16.78
N GLN A 66 -7.23 -18.43 -17.61
CA GLN A 66 -6.14 -17.47 -17.78
C GLN A 66 -5.81 -17.28 -19.26
N GLU A 67 -5.45 -16.05 -19.60
CA GLU A 67 -4.96 -15.69 -20.92
C GLU A 67 -3.67 -14.86 -20.78
N GLN A 68 -2.63 -15.28 -21.48
CA GLN A 68 -1.40 -14.51 -21.54
C GLN A 68 -1.56 -13.36 -22.54
N VAL A 69 -1.22 -12.15 -22.12
CA VAL A 69 -1.35 -10.92 -22.91
C VAL A 69 -0.15 -10.01 -22.66
N ASP A 70 0.32 -9.35 -23.70
CA ASP A 70 1.49 -8.48 -23.62
C ASP A 70 1.12 -7.00 -23.40
N SER A 71 -0.16 -6.65 -23.48
CA SER A 71 -0.61 -5.27 -23.38
C SER A 71 -2.06 -5.13 -22.91
N LEU A 72 -2.34 -3.90 -22.41
CA LEU A 72 -3.71 -3.51 -22.09
C LEU A 72 -4.62 -3.58 -23.34
N SER A 73 -4.15 -3.15 -24.52
CA SER A 73 -4.94 -3.13 -25.74
C SER A 73 -5.47 -4.52 -26.09
N LEU A 74 -4.61 -5.54 -26.07
CA LEU A 74 -5.02 -6.92 -26.35
C LEU A 74 -6.05 -7.46 -25.34
N THR A 75 -5.92 -7.01 -24.07
CA THR A 75 -6.91 -7.34 -23.04
C THR A 75 -8.27 -6.71 -23.38
N LEU A 76 -8.28 -5.42 -23.73
CA LEU A 76 -9.52 -4.69 -24.03
C LEU A 76 -10.26 -5.27 -25.23
N ASP A 77 -9.54 -5.67 -26.29
CA ASP A 77 -10.12 -6.31 -27.47
C ASP A 77 -10.88 -7.62 -27.13
N LYS A 78 -10.38 -8.34 -26.12
CA LYS A 78 -11.00 -9.60 -25.67
C LYS A 78 -12.13 -9.39 -24.66
N VAL A 79 -12.07 -8.32 -23.88
CA VAL A 79 -13.00 -8.06 -22.78
C VAL A 79 -14.24 -7.31 -23.21
N ASP A 80 -14.16 -6.39 -24.19
CA ASP A 80 -15.27 -5.54 -24.62
C ASP A 80 -16.46 -6.38 -25.09
N GLY A 81 -17.60 -6.20 -24.46
CA GLY A 81 -18.84 -6.95 -24.75
C GLY A 81 -18.85 -8.43 -24.31
N ASN A 82 -17.72 -9.00 -23.90
CA ASN A 82 -17.62 -10.43 -23.53
C ASN A 82 -17.65 -10.64 -22.00
N PHE A 83 -17.30 -9.63 -21.22
CA PHE A 83 -17.25 -9.68 -19.77
C PHE A 83 -18.16 -8.64 -19.13
N SER A 84 -18.67 -8.96 -17.95
CA SER A 84 -19.49 -8.02 -17.18
C SER A 84 -18.66 -6.85 -16.66
N PHE A 85 -17.45 -7.15 -16.16
CA PHE A 85 -16.52 -6.17 -15.62
C PHE A 85 -15.06 -6.56 -15.89
N LEU A 86 -14.23 -5.51 -16.07
CA LEU A 86 -12.77 -5.58 -16.02
C LEU A 86 -12.27 -4.93 -14.72
N ILE A 87 -11.59 -5.69 -13.87
CA ILE A 87 -10.97 -5.19 -12.65
C ILE A 87 -9.47 -5.06 -12.90
N MET A 88 -8.92 -3.87 -12.72
CA MET A 88 -7.50 -3.60 -12.96
C MET A 88 -6.96 -2.49 -12.07
N LYS A 89 -5.64 -2.38 -11.98
CA LYS A 89 -4.99 -1.23 -11.32
C LYS A 89 -5.36 0.06 -12.03
N THR A 90 -5.51 1.13 -11.26
CA THR A 90 -5.72 2.47 -11.83
C THR A 90 -4.58 2.83 -12.77
N LEU A 91 -4.93 3.24 -13.98
CA LEU A 91 -3.98 3.71 -14.99
C LEU A 91 -3.39 5.06 -14.56
N LEU A 92 -2.08 5.20 -14.69
CA LEU A 92 -1.38 6.43 -14.32
C LEU A 92 -0.89 7.22 -15.54
N VAL A 93 -1.07 6.66 -16.75
CA VAL A 93 -0.71 7.28 -18.03
C VAL A 93 -1.97 7.82 -18.70
N PRO A 94 -2.04 9.12 -19.03
CA PRO A 94 -3.22 9.73 -19.65
C PRO A 94 -3.67 9.08 -20.96
N ASP A 95 -2.74 8.61 -21.78
CA ASP A 95 -3.05 8.01 -23.10
C ASP A 95 -3.81 6.69 -22.99
N ASP A 96 -3.66 5.96 -21.90
CA ASP A 96 -4.43 4.73 -21.66
C ASP A 96 -5.94 5.01 -21.56
N TYR A 97 -6.34 6.20 -21.10
CA TYR A 97 -7.76 6.60 -21.06
C TYR A 97 -8.34 6.88 -22.46
N ASN A 98 -7.50 7.37 -23.39
CA ASN A 98 -7.87 7.50 -24.79
C ASN A 98 -8.09 6.12 -25.41
N LEU A 99 -7.27 5.14 -25.03
CA LEU A 99 -7.46 3.75 -25.44
C LEU A 99 -8.79 3.18 -24.94
N LEU A 100 -9.08 3.33 -23.62
CA LEU A 100 -10.36 2.89 -23.04
C LEU A 100 -11.57 3.47 -23.77
N SER A 101 -11.50 4.72 -24.19
CA SER A 101 -12.63 5.42 -24.84
C SER A 101 -13.07 4.83 -26.18
N LYS A 102 -12.24 3.99 -26.80
CA LYS A 102 -12.56 3.30 -28.08
C LYS A 102 -13.54 2.15 -27.92
N TYR A 103 -13.74 1.66 -26.69
CA TYR A 103 -14.56 0.50 -26.37
C TYR A 103 -15.89 0.94 -25.76
N SER A 104 -17.01 0.57 -26.38
CA SER A 104 -18.35 1.05 -26.00
C SER A 104 -19.06 0.18 -24.95
N ASN A 105 -18.70 -1.10 -24.86
CA ASN A 105 -19.38 -2.08 -23.99
C ASN A 105 -18.50 -2.47 -22.77
N LEU A 106 -17.47 -1.69 -22.50
CA LEU A 106 -16.50 -1.96 -21.45
C LEU A 106 -16.94 -1.33 -20.12
N ASN A 107 -16.96 -2.14 -19.05
CA ASN A 107 -17.19 -1.71 -17.69
C ASN A 107 -15.94 -1.97 -16.83
N VAL A 108 -15.20 -0.92 -16.50
CA VAL A 108 -13.95 -1.00 -15.75
C VAL A 108 -14.17 -0.63 -14.29
N ILE A 109 -13.66 -1.47 -13.38
CA ILE A 109 -13.49 -1.15 -11.96
C ILE A 109 -11.99 -0.94 -11.72
N CYS A 110 -11.59 0.30 -11.44
CA CYS A 110 -10.23 0.64 -11.10
C CYS A 110 -9.96 0.33 -9.62
N TRP A 111 -8.90 -0.44 -9.32
CA TRP A 111 -8.42 -0.63 -7.95
C TRP A 111 -7.16 0.23 -7.71
N SER A 112 -7.32 1.29 -6.92
CA SER A 112 -6.33 2.34 -6.75
C SER A 112 -5.39 2.04 -5.58
N HIS A 113 -4.20 1.55 -5.90
CA HIS A 113 -3.13 1.26 -4.95
C HIS A 113 -2.13 2.41 -4.77
N ASN A 114 -2.15 3.41 -5.65
CA ASN A 114 -1.26 4.56 -5.61
C ASN A 114 -2.04 5.87 -5.69
N TYR A 115 -1.52 6.91 -5.02
CA TYR A 115 -2.03 8.26 -5.25
C TYR A 115 -1.80 8.68 -6.72
N PHE A 116 -2.73 9.42 -7.25
CA PHE A 116 -2.64 9.98 -8.60
C PHE A 116 -2.96 11.48 -8.59
N ASN A 117 -2.48 12.19 -9.61
CA ASN A 117 -2.66 13.63 -9.73
C ASN A 117 -4.06 14.01 -10.22
N ALA A 118 -4.35 15.32 -10.23
CA ALA A 118 -5.66 15.84 -10.64
C ALA A 118 -6.01 15.53 -12.11
N ARG A 119 -5.00 15.34 -12.98
CA ARG A 119 -5.24 15.00 -14.40
C ARG A 119 -5.85 13.62 -14.51
N ILE A 120 -5.26 12.64 -13.82
CA ILE A 120 -5.78 11.27 -13.75
C ILE A 120 -7.14 11.23 -13.06
N ALA A 121 -7.32 11.93 -11.93
CA ALA A 121 -8.61 12.05 -11.26
C ALA A 121 -9.74 12.53 -12.19
N LYS A 122 -9.44 13.53 -13.02
CA LYS A 122 -10.38 14.07 -14.01
C LYS A 122 -10.71 13.05 -15.11
N LEU A 123 -9.71 12.27 -15.56
CA LEU A 123 -9.92 11.24 -16.57
C LEU A 123 -10.79 10.10 -16.03
N ILE A 124 -10.56 9.63 -14.80
CA ILE A 124 -11.42 8.63 -14.14
C ILE A 124 -12.86 9.17 -14.03
N ALA A 125 -13.02 10.38 -13.50
CA ALA A 125 -14.34 10.98 -13.29
C ALA A 125 -15.15 11.11 -14.60
N LYS A 126 -14.48 11.44 -15.71
CA LYS A 126 -15.11 11.66 -17.03
C LYS A 126 -15.27 10.40 -17.88
N SER A 127 -14.47 9.37 -17.67
CA SER A 127 -14.54 8.14 -18.48
C SER A 127 -15.89 7.47 -18.30
N LYS A 128 -16.56 7.14 -19.42
CA LYS A 128 -17.81 6.36 -19.42
C LYS A 128 -17.56 4.88 -19.11
N GLN A 129 -16.38 4.37 -19.48
CA GLN A 129 -15.97 3.00 -19.28
C GLN A 129 -15.64 2.68 -17.83
N ILE A 130 -15.16 3.67 -17.05
CA ILE A 130 -14.89 3.46 -15.64
C ILE A 130 -16.18 3.65 -14.85
N VAL A 131 -16.72 2.53 -14.39
CA VAL A 131 -17.97 2.48 -13.60
C VAL A 131 -17.74 2.65 -12.11
N ALA A 132 -16.54 2.26 -11.63
CA ALA A 132 -16.15 2.43 -10.23
C ALA A 132 -14.64 2.64 -10.09
N ASN A 133 -14.26 3.37 -9.02
CA ASN A 133 -12.89 3.48 -8.54
C ASN A 133 -12.84 3.08 -7.06
N VAL A 134 -12.05 2.08 -6.73
CA VAL A 134 -11.94 1.52 -5.38
C VAL A 134 -10.58 1.89 -4.81
N PHE A 135 -10.55 2.71 -3.78
CA PHE A 135 -9.34 3.05 -3.04
C PHE A 135 -9.00 1.94 -2.04
N VAL A 136 -7.72 1.73 -1.77
CA VAL A 136 -7.25 0.70 -0.84
C VAL A 136 -7.46 1.04 0.64
N GLY A 137 -7.88 2.27 0.94
CA GLY A 137 -8.10 2.70 2.31
C GLY A 137 -8.92 3.99 2.42
N LYS A 138 -9.44 4.22 3.61
CA LYS A 138 -10.26 5.39 3.94
C LYS A 138 -9.47 6.70 3.83
N GLN A 139 -8.19 6.68 4.24
CA GLN A 139 -7.32 7.86 4.15
C GLN A 139 -7.09 8.27 2.69
N MET A 140 -6.95 7.29 1.80
CA MET A 140 -6.83 7.56 0.37
C MET A 140 -8.14 8.06 -0.23
N TYR A 141 -9.30 7.52 0.17
CA TYR A 141 -10.61 8.05 -0.20
C TYR A 141 -10.77 9.51 0.24
N ASP A 142 -10.41 9.84 1.47
CA ASP A 142 -10.51 11.19 2.02
C ASP A 142 -9.59 12.19 1.31
N PHE A 143 -8.47 11.72 0.75
CA PHE A 143 -7.55 12.55 -0.03
C PHE A 143 -8.22 13.14 -1.30
N TYR A 144 -9.21 12.46 -1.87
CA TYR A 144 -9.94 12.93 -3.05
C TYR A 144 -11.33 13.50 -2.73
N TYR A 145 -11.64 13.78 -1.47
CA TYR A 145 -12.97 14.13 -0.98
C TYR A 145 -13.63 15.30 -1.71
N ASP A 146 -12.85 16.30 -2.08
CA ASP A 146 -13.29 17.50 -2.80
C ASP A 146 -13.12 17.42 -4.33
N ASN A 147 -12.75 16.24 -4.87
CA ASN A 147 -12.53 16.04 -6.29
C ASN A 147 -13.70 15.31 -6.96
N ASP A 148 -13.95 15.58 -8.25
CA ASP A 148 -15.06 14.96 -8.99
C ASP A 148 -14.97 13.42 -9.07
N VAL A 149 -13.77 12.84 -8.94
CA VAL A 149 -13.57 11.38 -8.91
C VAL A 149 -14.33 10.70 -7.78
N ILE A 150 -14.61 11.44 -6.68
CA ILE A 150 -15.32 10.90 -5.51
C ILE A 150 -16.72 10.39 -5.87
N GLY A 151 -17.36 10.97 -6.89
CA GLY A 151 -18.69 10.57 -7.38
C GLY A 151 -18.74 9.15 -7.98
N LYS A 152 -17.59 8.54 -8.25
CA LYS A 152 -17.46 7.15 -8.72
C LYS A 152 -16.62 6.28 -7.77
N SER A 153 -16.31 6.80 -6.57
CA SER A 153 -15.32 6.17 -5.70
C SER A 153 -15.93 5.63 -4.41
N THR A 154 -15.37 4.52 -3.98
CA THR A 154 -15.49 3.96 -2.64
C THR A 154 -14.11 3.53 -2.14
N TYR A 155 -14.02 2.91 -0.96
CA TYR A 155 -12.82 2.22 -0.54
C TYR A 155 -13.17 0.82 -0.04
N ILE A 156 -12.26 -0.10 -0.27
CA ILE A 156 -12.23 -1.44 0.31
C ILE A 156 -10.79 -1.68 0.73
N TYR A 157 -10.57 -2.10 1.95
CA TYR A 157 -9.21 -2.35 2.46
C TYR A 157 -8.52 -3.48 1.70
N ASN A 158 -7.19 -3.43 1.67
CA ASN A 158 -6.42 -4.54 1.12
C ASN A 158 -6.58 -5.78 1.98
N PRO A 159 -6.77 -6.96 1.37
CA PRO A 159 -6.89 -8.21 2.09
C PRO A 159 -5.54 -8.71 2.60
N VAL A 160 -5.57 -9.46 3.70
CA VAL A 160 -4.43 -10.26 4.17
C VAL A 160 -4.85 -11.72 4.35
N PRO A 161 -3.94 -12.68 4.09
CA PRO A 161 -4.22 -14.08 4.37
C PRO A 161 -4.33 -14.29 5.89
N LYS A 162 -5.20 -15.22 6.29
CA LYS A 162 -5.29 -15.62 7.69
C LYS A 162 -4.02 -16.39 8.05
N LYS A 163 -3.30 -15.93 9.06
CA LYS A 163 -2.17 -16.66 9.65
C LYS A 163 -2.61 -17.38 10.92
N GLU A 164 -2.08 -18.57 11.14
CA GLU A 164 -2.24 -19.25 12.42
C GLU A 164 -1.70 -18.38 13.55
N MET A 165 -2.41 -18.37 14.64
CA MET A 165 -2.18 -17.45 15.75
C MET A 165 -1.02 -17.97 16.62
N LEU A 166 0.23 -17.66 16.26
CA LEU A 166 1.37 -17.85 17.15
C LEU A 166 1.36 -16.80 18.27
N ASN A 167 1.61 -17.19 19.50
CA ASN A 167 1.75 -16.26 20.62
C ASN A 167 3.17 -15.72 20.67
N ARG A 168 3.31 -14.39 20.60
CA ARG A 168 4.58 -13.72 20.72
C ARG A 168 4.87 -13.41 22.20
N GLU A 169 5.41 -14.41 22.92
CA GLU A 169 5.76 -14.22 24.35
C GLU A 169 7.26 -13.96 24.55
N ASP A 170 8.11 -14.66 23.79
CA ASP A 170 9.56 -14.55 23.91
C ASP A 170 10.18 -13.83 22.72
N TYR A 171 10.44 -12.54 22.90
CA TYR A 171 11.16 -11.74 21.92
C TYR A 171 12.48 -11.19 22.49
N VAL A 172 13.41 -10.88 21.60
CA VAL A 172 14.68 -10.25 21.97
C VAL A 172 14.43 -8.81 22.42
N PRO A 173 14.68 -8.46 23.67
CA PRO A 173 14.54 -7.09 24.14
C PRO A 173 15.40 -6.12 23.29
N TYR A 174 14.95 -4.86 23.17
CA TYR A 174 15.66 -3.81 22.44
C TYR A 174 15.95 -4.15 20.97
N SER A 175 15.08 -4.92 20.33
CA SER A 175 15.16 -5.21 18.90
C SER A 175 14.09 -4.49 18.09
N LEU A 176 14.51 -3.81 17.02
CA LEU A 176 13.65 -3.11 16.07
C LEU A 176 13.73 -3.80 14.71
N THR A 177 12.59 -4.09 14.09
CA THR A 177 12.57 -4.64 12.73
C THR A 177 11.87 -3.67 11.77
N TYR A 178 12.62 -3.23 10.76
CA TYR A 178 12.09 -2.49 9.61
C TYR A 178 11.74 -3.46 8.49
N MET A 179 10.59 -3.21 7.82
CA MET A 179 10.23 -3.89 6.59
C MET A 179 9.85 -2.89 5.50
N GLY A 180 10.55 -2.96 4.38
CA GLY A 180 10.31 -2.12 3.21
C GLY A 180 11.52 -2.07 2.28
N ALA A 181 11.31 -1.59 1.04
CA ALA A 181 12.42 -1.37 0.12
C ALA A 181 13.42 -0.34 0.69
N ILE A 182 14.71 -0.55 0.40
CA ILE A 182 15.78 0.34 0.85
C ILE A 182 15.91 1.50 -0.14
N ILE A 183 14.92 2.40 -0.12
CA ILE A 183 14.82 3.60 -0.94
C ILE A 183 14.36 4.81 -0.11
N GLU A 184 14.65 6.04 -0.58
CA GLU A 184 14.26 7.27 0.15
C GLU A 184 12.74 7.35 0.38
N ASP A 185 11.92 6.98 -0.60
CA ASP A 185 10.46 7.07 -0.52
C ASP A 185 9.85 6.13 0.54
N LYS A 186 10.55 5.04 0.88
CA LYS A 186 10.16 4.13 1.98
C LYS A 186 10.79 4.51 3.32
N GLY A 187 11.43 5.67 3.40
CA GLY A 187 11.85 6.29 4.67
C GLY A 187 13.08 5.68 5.31
N ILE A 188 13.98 5.02 4.54
CA ILE A 188 15.21 4.44 5.11
C ILE A 188 16.06 5.50 5.84
N MET A 189 16.16 6.73 5.30
CA MET A 189 16.89 7.80 5.96
C MET A 189 16.20 8.30 7.24
N ASP A 190 14.87 8.29 7.28
CA ASP A 190 14.11 8.59 8.50
C ASP A 190 14.31 7.49 9.55
N LEU A 191 14.33 6.21 9.14
CA LEU A 191 14.66 5.08 10.00
C LEU A 191 16.03 5.27 10.66
N LEU A 192 17.07 5.56 9.88
CA LEU A 192 18.42 5.70 10.40
C LEU A 192 18.57 6.90 11.36
N LYS A 193 17.83 7.99 11.11
CA LYS A 193 17.75 9.12 12.06
C LYS A 193 17.03 8.72 13.36
N VAL A 194 15.96 7.93 13.28
CA VAL A 194 15.28 7.36 14.44
C VAL A 194 16.23 6.43 15.19
N TRP A 195 16.90 5.52 14.48
CA TRP A 195 17.82 4.56 15.06
C TRP A 195 18.96 5.21 15.84
N LYS A 196 19.57 6.24 15.28
CA LYS A 196 20.62 7.01 15.98
C LYS A 196 20.20 7.51 17.37
N ILE A 197 18.91 7.84 17.56
CA ILE A 197 18.38 8.27 18.86
C ILE A 197 18.18 7.07 19.78
N VAL A 198 17.68 5.96 19.25
CA VAL A 198 17.44 4.73 20.01
C VAL A 198 18.76 4.09 20.44
N GLU A 199 19.70 3.93 19.52
CA GLU A 199 21.05 3.37 19.75
C GLU A 199 21.82 4.15 20.84
N LYS A 200 21.69 5.48 20.87
CA LYS A 200 22.32 6.30 21.94
C LYS A 200 21.84 5.92 23.34
N LYS A 201 20.57 5.48 23.48
CA LYS A 201 20.01 5.07 24.78
C LYS A 201 20.21 3.58 25.07
N TYR A 202 20.22 2.75 24.02
CA TYR A 202 20.38 1.31 24.08
C TYR A 202 21.48 0.89 23.10
N PRO A 203 22.78 0.97 23.48
CA PRO A 203 23.90 0.72 22.56
C PRO A 203 23.91 -0.70 21.98
N ASP A 204 23.41 -1.69 22.74
CA ASP A 204 23.33 -3.10 22.32
C ASP A 204 22.02 -3.46 21.62
N ALA A 205 21.18 -2.47 21.33
CA ALA A 205 19.93 -2.70 20.59
C ALA A 205 20.21 -3.17 19.16
N ILE A 206 19.34 -4.03 18.64
CA ILE A 206 19.48 -4.64 17.31
C ILE A 206 18.47 -4.02 16.34
N LEU A 207 18.94 -3.59 15.17
CA LEU A 207 18.13 -3.16 14.04
C LEU A 207 18.18 -4.21 12.94
N ASN A 208 17.06 -4.90 12.69
CA ASN A 208 16.87 -5.77 11.54
C ASN A 208 16.22 -4.99 10.39
N ILE A 209 16.77 -5.11 9.18
CA ILE A 209 16.26 -4.45 7.97
C ILE A 209 15.89 -5.54 6.96
N ILE A 210 14.58 -5.73 6.74
CA ILE A 210 14.02 -6.67 5.76
C ILE A 210 13.62 -5.88 4.52
N GLY A 211 14.17 -6.28 3.37
CA GLY A 211 13.94 -5.67 2.06
C GLY A 211 15.24 -5.36 1.33
N ASN A 212 15.11 -4.97 0.09
CA ASN A 212 16.21 -4.51 -0.75
C ASN A 212 15.73 -3.45 -1.75
N ILE A 213 16.59 -3.06 -2.69
CA ILE A 213 16.26 -2.10 -3.75
C ILE A 213 15.48 -2.73 -4.92
N SER A 214 15.62 -4.04 -5.16
CA SER A 214 15.22 -4.69 -6.43
C SER A 214 13.71 -4.68 -6.69
N LEU A 215 12.87 -4.50 -5.66
CA LEU A 215 11.41 -4.46 -5.82
C LEU A 215 10.91 -3.26 -6.65
N TYR A 216 11.74 -2.21 -6.81
CA TYR A 216 11.36 -0.96 -7.48
C TYR A 216 12.37 -0.49 -8.53
N SER A 217 13.49 -1.22 -8.73
CA SER A 217 14.49 -0.87 -9.74
C SER A 217 14.10 -1.43 -11.10
N LEU A 218 13.69 -0.56 -12.00
CA LEU A 218 13.56 -0.85 -13.44
C LEU A 218 14.91 -0.55 -14.11
N GLY A 219 15.80 -1.55 -14.19
CA GLY A 219 17.09 -1.43 -14.87
C GLY A 219 18.32 -1.71 -13.99
N SER A 220 19.51 -1.59 -14.56
CA SER A 220 20.78 -1.75 -13.86
C SER A 220 21.07 -0.53 -12.98
N VAL A 221 20.81 -0.65 -11.68
CA VAL A 221 21.19 0.37 -10.69
C VAL A 221 22.63 0.10 -10.26
N ARG A 222 23.48 1.13 -10.27
CA ARG A 222 24.82 1.04 -9.70
C ARG A 222 24.71 1.00 -8.17
N LEU A 223 25.06 -0.13 -7.59
CA LEU A 223 25.10 -0.31 -6.15
C LEU A 223 26.29 0.42 -5.53
N GLY A 224 26.16 0.82 -4.27
CA GLY A 224 27.26 1.35 -3.47
C GLY A 224 28.28 0.28 -3.07
N ALA A 225 29.31 0.67 -2.31
CA ALA A 225 30.43 -0.17 -1.94
C ALA A 225 30.04 -1.38 -1.06
N PHE A 226 28.98 -1.30 -0.29
CA PHE A 226 28.46 -2.36 0.55
C PHE A 226 27.31 -3.14 -0.11
N GLY A 227 26.88 -2.76 -1.31
CA GLY A 227 25.85 -3.43 -2.08
C GLY A 227 24.44 -3.33 -1.49
N ILE A 228 24.19 -2.40 -0.58
CA ILE A 228 22.91 -2.28 0.17
C ILE A 228 21.83 -1.66 -0.71
N THR A 229 22.18 -0.56 -1.40
CA THR A 229 21.27 0.23 -2.24
C THR A 229 22.05 0.98 -3.32
N GLU A 230 21.38 1.89 -4.05
CA GLU A 230 22.08 2.74 -5.03
C GLU A 230 23.18 3.58 -4.37
N GLU A 231 24.28 3.81 -5.11
CA GLU A 231 25.51 4.45 -4.59
C GLU A 231 25.23 5.78 -3.87
N CYS A 232 24.38 6.62 -4.44
CA CYS A 232 24.08 7.93 -3.87
C CYS A 232 23.36 7.84 -2.52
N LEU A 233 22.40 6.94 -2.41
CA LEU A 233 21.65 6.71 -1.16
C LEU A 233 22.52 6.00 -0.13
N GLU A 234 23.26 4.96 -0.54
CA GLU A 234 24.17 4.25 0.34
C GLU A 234 25.18 5.20 0.98
N ARG A 235 25.78 6.10 0.19
CA ARG A 235 26.71 7.13 0.70
C ARG A 235 26.08 8.02 1.79
N LYS A 236 24.78 8.34 1.67
CA LYS A 236 24.05 9.08 2.71
C LYS A 236 23.80 8.23 3.96
N MET A 237 23.72 6.91 3.83
CA MET A 237 23.48 5.97 4.94
C MET A 237 24.75 5.70 5.76
N LEU A 238 25.95 5.68 5.13
CA LEU A 238 27.21 5.30 5.77
C LEU A 238 27.45 5.98 7.13
N PRO A 239 27.23 7.30 7.33
CA PRO A 239 27.45 7.96 8.63
C PRO A 239 26.61 7.40 9.80
N TYR A 240 25.58 6.60 9.49
CA TYR A 240 24.69 6.01 10.49
C TYR A 240 24.98 4.53 10.73
N ILE A 241 25.45 3.81 9.71
CA ILE A 241 25.55 2.34 9.72
C ILE A 241 26.98 1.83 9.89
N ILE A 242 28.01 2.68 9.65
CA ILE A 242 29.40 2.26 9.74
C ILE A 242 29.93 2.50 11.16
N ASP A 243 30.60 1.49 11.68
CA ASP A 243 31.45 1.62 12.86
C ASP A 243 32.76 2.33 12.50
N LYS A 244 33.12 3.36 13.27
CA LYS A 244 34.27 4.24 12.96
C LYS A 244 35.63 3.58 13.22
N GLU A 245 35.68 2.57 14.11
CA GLU A 245 36.93 1.92 14.49
C GLU A 245 37.24 0.78 13.50
N THR A 246 36.23 -0.01 13.14
CA THR A 246 36.39 -1.15 12.26
C THR A 246 36.21 -0.83 10.77
N ASN A 247 35.58 0.31 10.45
CA ASN A 247 35.18 0.71 9.10
C ASN A 247 34.27 -0.34 8.40
N GLN A 248 33.53 -1.13 9.23
CA GLN A 248 32.57 -2.12 8.80
C GLN A 248 31.16 -1.71 9.21
N ILE A 249 30.14 -2.38 8.67
CA ILE A 249 28.76 -2.20 9.15
C ILE A 249 28.71 -2.62 10.62
N LYS A 250 28.07 -1.83 11.47
CA LYS A 250 27.89 -2.13 12.89
C LYS A 250 27.19 -3.48 13.09
N ASP A 251 27.68 -4.32 13.99
CA ASP A 251 27.11 -5.63 14.31
C ASP A 251 25.65 -5.57 14.79
N THR A 252 25.25 -4.40 15.31
CA THR A 252 23.89 -4.10 15.76
C THR A 252 22.92 -3.83 14.60
N ILE A 253 23.37 -3.69 13.34
CA ILE A 253 22.56 -3.43 12.16
C ILE A 253 22.65 -4.59 11.19
N ARG A 254 21.54 -5.28 10.97
CA ARG A 254 21.46 -6.50 10.17
C ARG A 254 20.62 -6.28 8.92
N PHE A 255 21.21 -6.38 7.75
CA PHE A 255 20.52 -6.37 6.46
C PHE A 255 20.15 -7.79 6.08
N LEU A 256 18.86 -8.15 6.15
CA LEU A 256 18.36 -9.51 5.98
C LEU A 256 17.91 -9.83 4.54
N GLY A 257 17.94 -8.83 3.64
CA GLY A 257 17.47 -9.00 2.27
C GLY A 257 15.94 -9.19 2.18
N ILE A 258 15.50 -9.82 1.08
CA ILE A 258 14.09 -10.18 0.88
C ILE A 258 13.83 -11.51 1.59
N LEU A 259 12.88 -11.51 2.50
CA LEU A 259 12.38 -12.71 3.17
C LEU A 259 10.93 -12.98 2.73
N SER A 260 10.62 -14.24 2.46
CA SER A 260 9.25 -14.70 2.22
C SER A 260 8.55 -14.96 3.56
N ASP A 261 8.29 -16.21 3.92
CA ASP A 261 7.65 -16.53 5.20
C ASP A 261 8.62 -16.45 6.39
N GLU A 262 9.93 -16.57 6.17
CA GLU A 262 10.96 -16.42 7.20
C GLU A 262 10.91 -15.05 7.92
N LYS A 263 10.32 -14.04 7.29
CA LYS A 263 10.09 -12.74 7.93
C LYS A 263 9.26 -12.84 9.21
N TYR A 264 8.32 -13.79 9.28
CA TYR A 264 7.47 -13.96 10.45
C TYR A 264 8.26 -14.45 11.68
N ASP A 265 9.31 -15.25 11.49
CA ASP A 265 10.24 -15.65 12.57
C ASP A 265 10.99 -14.41 13.10
N VAL A 266 11.42 -13.53 12.20
CA VAL A 266 12.05 -12.24 12.59
C VAL A 266 11.06 -11.37 13.35
N PHE A 267 9.80 -11.28 12.88
CA PHE A 267 8.75 -10.50 13.56
C PHE A 267 8.45 -11.04 14.95
N MET A 268 8.33 -12.37 15.11
CA MET A 268 8.10 -13.03 16.39
C MET A 268 9.20 -12.73 17.40
N LYS A 269 10.44 -12.66 16.94
CA LYS A 269 11.62 -12.41 17.79
C LYS A 269 11.91 -10.92 17.99
N SER A 270 11.15 -10.02 17.39
CA SER A 270 11.38 -8.56 17.49
C SER A 270 10.55 -7.92 18.59
N ALA A 271 11.11 -6.90 19.27
CA ALA A 271 10.39 -6.12 20.25
C ALA A 271 9.41 -5.14 19.60
N VAL A 272 9.85 -4.45 18.56
CA VAL A 272 9.06 -3.41 17.86
C VAL A 272 9.23 -3.52 16.36
N GLY A 273 8.16 -3.30 15.62
CA GLY A 273 8.15 -3.16 14.16
C GLY A 273 8.12 -1.70 13.73
N ILE A 274 8.68 -1.41 12.55
CA ILE A 274 8.57 -0.11 11.90
C ILE A 274 8.44 -0.28 10.38
N VAL A 275 7.48 0.41 9.79
CA VAL A 275 7.22 0.39 8.34
C VAL A 275 7.14 1.83 7.84
N ASN A 276 7.86 2.11 6.77
CA ASN A 276 7.84 3.40 6.06
C ASN A 276 7.75 4.64 6.97
N PRO A 277 8.76 4.94 7.80
CA PRO A 277 8.70 6.05 8.76
C PRO A 277 8.64 7.45 8.12
N SER A 278 8.72 7.58 6.78
CA SER A 278 8.41 8.81 6.06
C SER A 278 6.90 8.98 5.81
N ALA A 279 6.20 7.90 5.57
CA ALA A 279 4.80 7.80 5.16
C ALA A 279 4.42 8.58 3.89
N LYS A 280 5.38 9.17 3.17
CA LYS A 280 5.10 10.10 2.05
C LYS A 280 4.25 9.48 0.93
N THR A 281 4.54 8.23 0.61
CA THR A 281 3.88 7.50 -0.49
C THR A 281 2.99 6.36 -0.01
N GLU A 282 2.80 6.21 1.30
CA GLU A 282 2.08 5.06 1.85
C GLU A 282 0.58 5.22 1.70
N THR A 283 -0.03 4.36 0.92
CA THR A 283 -1.49 4.37 0.67
C THR A 283 -2.26 3.50 1.65
N PHE A 284 -1.60 2.48 2.25
CA PHE A 284 -2.26 1.56 3.19
C PHE A 284 -1.34 1.07 4.30
N GLY A 285 -0.20 0.44 3.97
CA GLY A 285 0.75 -0.09 4.97
C GLY A 285 0.59 -1.58 5.22
N MET A 286 0.62 -2.40 4.16
CA MET A 286 0.51 -3.87 4.26
C MET A 286 1.48 -4.46 5.28
N GLY A 287 2.74 -3.99 5.32
CA GLY A 287 3.73 -4.47 6.27
C GLY A 287 3.35 -4.30 7.74
N ILE A 288 2.55 -3.28 8.05
CA ILE A 288 2.03 -3.09 9.41
C ILE A 288 1.10 -4.25 9.79
N ILE A 289 0.23 -4.64 8.86
CA ILE A 289 -0.74 -5.71 9.12
C ILE A 289 -0.03 -7.07 9.20
N GLU A 290 0.99 -7.30 8.37
CA GLU A 290 1.82 -8.51 8.45
C GLU A 290 2.53 -8.61 9.81
N MET A 291 3.10 -7.53 10.33
CA MET A 291 3.69 -7.48 11.68
C MET A 291 2.63 -7.67 12.76
N ALA A 292 1.49 -6.99 12.64
CA ALA A 292 0.37 -7.11 13.56
C ALA A 292 -0.19 -8.54 13.62
N SER A 293 -0.17 -9.29 12.52
CA SER A 293 -0.68 -10.68 12.46
C SER A 293 -0.01 -11.64 13.44
N VAL A 294 1.23 -11.36 13.82
CA VAL A 294 1.98 -12.11 14.84
C VAL A 294 2.07 -11.37 16.18
N GLY A 295 1.34 -10.28 16.35
CA GLY A 295 1.33 -9.51 17.59
C GLY A 295 2.57 -8.61 17.79
N LEU A 296 3.31 -8.27 16.72
CA LEU A 296 4.41 -7.32 16.80
C LEU A 296 3.85 -5.89 16.77
N PRO A 297 3.99 -5.09 17.85
CA PRO A 297 3.53 -3.71 17.88
C PRO A 297 4.37 -2.85 16.93
N VAL A 298 3.69 -2.01 16.14
CA VAL A 298 4.35 -1.14 15.16
C VAL A 298 4.39 0.30 15.66
N VAL A 299 5.55 0.94 15.47
CA VAL A 299 5.73 2.38 15.66
C VAL A 299 6.06 3.01 14.32
N THR A 300 5.29 4.02 13.89
CA THR A 300 5.55 4.67 12.61
C THR A 300 5.02 6.12 12.58
N ARG A 301 5.05 6.74 11.37
CA ARG A 301 4.59 8.11 11.20
C ARG A 301 3.06 8.18 11.16
N ALA A 302 2.50 9.15 11.88
CA ALA A 302 1.06 9.44 11.91
C ALA A 302 0.62 10.17 10.63
N TRP A 303 0.69 9.51 9.46
CA TRP A 303 0.36 10.13 8.19
C TRP A 303 -0.16 9.10 7.16
N ASN A 304 -0.98 9.55 6.22
CA ASN A 304 -1.49 8.78 5.10
C ASN A 304 -2.15 7.44 5.53
N GLY A 305 -1.92 6.37 4.78
CA GLY A 305 -2.51 5.05 4.99
C GLY A 305 -2.17 4.37 6.32
N HIS A 306 -1.12 4.81 7.02
CA HIS A 306 -0.83 4.31 8.37
C HIS A 306 -1.97 4.55 9.36
N LEU A 307 -2.78 5.60 9.15
CA LEU A 307 -3.95 5.91 9.97
C LEU A 307 -5.15 4.99 9.69
N ASP A 308 -5.10 4.18 8.63
CA ASP A 308 -6.06 3.09 8.39
C ASP A 308 -5.65 1.81 9.12
N THR A 309 -4.34 1.57 9.28
CA THR A 309 -3.80 0.30 9.78
C THR A 309 -3.41 0.33 11.26
N VAL A 310 -3.16 1.53 11.82
CA VAL A 310 -2.79 1.71 13.23
C VAL A 310 -3.78 2.63 13.94
N ILE A 311 -4.33 2.17 15.06
CA ILE A 311 -5.03 3.02 16.04
C ILE A 311 -3.99 3.43 17.09
N ASP A 312 -3.66 4.73 17.13
CA ASP A 312 -2.62 5.26 18.02
C ASP A 312 -2.95 4.99 19.50
N GLY A 313 -1.97 4.44 20.21
CA GLY A 313 -2.12 4.05 21.62
C GLY A 313 -2.81 2.72 21.86
N GLU A 314 -3.44 2.11 20.84
CA GLU A 314 -4.16 0.84 20.97
C GLU A 314 -3.50 -0.31 20.21
N THR A 315 -3.28 -0.15 18.89
CA THR A 315 -2.74 -1.21 18.02
C THR A 315 -1.33 -0.89 17.50
N GLY A 316 -0.74 0.18 17.99
CA GLY A 316 0.58 0.69 17.66
C GLY A 316 0.74 2.10 18.20
N LEU A 317 1.92 2.68 18.00
CA LEU A 317 2.18 4.05 18.39
C LEU A 317 2.57 4.90 17.18
N LEU A 318 1.91 6.03 17.03
CA LEU A 318 2.11 6.95 15.92
C LEU A 318 2.77 8.25 16.39
N SER A 319 3.57 8.85 15.51
CA SER A 319 4.12 10.21 15.75
C SER A 319 4.30 10.99 14.46
N LEU A 320 4.12 12.30 14.51
CA LEU A 320 4.38 13.19 13.38
C LEU A 320 5.88 13.50 13.19
N THR A 321 6.74 13.21 14.17
CA THR A 321 8.14 13.58 14.14
C THR A 321 9.07 12.39 14.35
N THR A 322 10.27 12.45 13.76
CA THR A 322 11.33 11.45 13.95
C THR A 322 11.69 11.26 15.44
N LYS A 323 11.78 12.36 16.19
CA LYS A 323 12.03 12.29 17.66
C LYS A 323 10.89 11.58 18.39
N GLY A 324 9.64 11.83 18.02
CA GLY A 324 8.49 11.16 18.62
C GLY A 324 8.43 9.68 18.28
N ILE A 325 8.77 9.27 17.03
CA ILE A 325 8.91 7.85 16.66
C ILE A 325 9.96 7.18 17.55
N ALA A 326 11.16 7.79 17.70
CA ALA A 326 12.20 7.25 18.57
C ALA A 326 11.73 7.13 20.02
N LYS A 327 11.02 8.15 20.56
CA LYS A 327 10.45 8.13 21.91
C LYS A 327 9.45 6.98 22.10
N ASN A 328 8.62 6.73 21.09
CA ASN A 328 7.64 5.65 21.12
C ASN A 328 8.32 4.26 21.09
N ILE A 329 9.37 4.09 20.28
CA ILE A 329 10.18 2.85 20.29
C ILE A 329 10.81 2.63 21.67
N ILE A 330 11.45 3.66 22.22
CA ILE A 330 12.05 3.62 23.56
C ILE A 330 11.01 3.27 24.64
N LYS A 331 9.80 3.80 24.52
CA LYS A 331 8.69 3.47 25.43
C LYS A 331 8.35 1.98 25.38
N LEU A 332 8.19 1.40 24.18
CA LEU A 332 7.89 -0.03 24.03
C LEU A 332 9.07 -0.95 24.38
N PHE A 333 10.31 -0.46 24.31
CA PHE A 333 11.50 -1.18 24.79
C PHE A 333 11.55 -1.25 26.31
N SER A 334 11.12 -0.18 27.01
CA SER A 334 11.19 -0.09 28.47
C SER A 334 9.96 -0.65 29.19
N ASP A 335 8.85 -0.89 28.49
CA ASP A 335 7.58 -1.33 29.07
C ASP A 335 7.09 -2.59 28.33
N ARG A 336 7.43 -3.75 28.88
CA ARG A 336 7.08 -5.06 28.32
C ARG A 336 5.57 -5.31 28.34
N GLU A 337 4.89 -4.90 29.40
CA GLU A 337 3.44 -5.08 29.53
C GLU A 337 2.69 -4.32 28.43
N LEU A 338 3.01 -3.04 28.29
CA LEU A 338 2.46 -2.20 27.23
C LEU A 338 2.78 -2.75 25.84
N ASN A 339 4.00 -3.27 25.62
CA ASN A 339 4.41 -3.87 24.35
C ASN A 339 3.52 -5.08 23.98
N LEU A 340 3.32 -6.00 24.91
CA LEU A 340 2.50 -7.18 24.70
C LEU A 340 1.01 -6.84 24.56
N GLU A 341 0.49 -5.87 25.33
CA GLU A 341 -0.88 -5.40 25.23
C GLU A 341 -1.18 -4.80 23.85
N ILE A 342 -0.33 -3.87 23.38
CA ILE A 342 -0.48 -3.26 22.06
C ILE A 342 -0.36 -4.32 20.95
N GLY A 343 0.60 -5.26 21.09
CA GLY A 343 0.77 -6.35 20.15
C GLY A 343 -0.47 -7.25 20.05
N ARG A 344 -1.08 -7.60 21.19
CA ARG A 344 -2.33 -8.38 21.23
C ARG A 344 -3.48 -7.65 20.53
N LYS A 345 -3.70 -6.37 20.85
CA LYS A 345 -4.74 -5.55 20.22
C LYS A 345 -4.50 -5.38 18.72
N ALA A 346 -3.23 -5.21 18.31
CA ALA A 346 -2.86 -5.15 16.90
C ALA A 346 -3.26 -6.43 16.15
N LYS A 347 -2.98 -7.59 16.75
CA LYS A 347 -3.33 -8.90 16.21
C LYS A 347 -4.85 -9.08 16.06
N GLU A 348 -5.62 -8.70 17.06
CA GLU A 348 -7.08 -8.76 17.02
C GLU A 348 -7.65 -7.88 15.88
N ARG A 349 -7.06 -6.70 15.67
CA ARG A 349 -7.48 -5.80 14.60
C ARG A 349 -7.24 -6.34 13.19
N VAL A 350 -6.31 -7.27 12.99
CA VAL A 350 -6.05 -7.87 11.66
C VAL A 350 -7.32 -8.46 11.04
N ASP A 351 -8.28 -8.88 11.86
CA ASP A 351 -9.56 -9.40 11.40
C ASP A 351 -10.40 -8.39 10.57
N VAL A 352 -10.16 -7.10 10.72
CA VAL A 352 -10.76 -6.06 9.85
C VAL A 352 -10.33 -6.22 8.39
N TYR A 353 -9.13 -6.77 8.14
CA TYR A 353 -8.53 -6.96 6.82
C TYR A 353 -8.64 -8.42 6.36
N ASN A 354 -9.48 -9.21 7.02
CA ASN A 354 -9.69 -10.61 6.71
C ASN A 354 -10.10 -10.80 5.26
N LEU A 355 -9.42 -11.72 4.57
CA LEU A 355 -9.59 -11.95 3.14
C LEU A 355 -11.03 -12.31 2.74
N GLU A 356 -11.75 -13.08 3.58
CA GLU A 356 -13.16 -13.46 3.32
C GLU A 356 -14.07 -12.24 3.39
N LYS A 357 -13.90 -11.39 4.42
CA LYS A 357 -14.67 -10.14 4.57
C LYS A 357 -14.44 -9.21 3.38
N ILE A 358 -13.19 -9.02 2.99
CA ILE A 358 -12.81 -8.17 1.86
C ILE A 358 -13.38 -8.72 0.54
N ALA A 359 -13.31 -10.04 0.31
CA ALA A 359 -13.90 -10.67 -0.88
C ALA A 359 -15.43 -10.49 -0.93
N LEU A 360 -16.11 -10.57 0.22
CA LEU A 360 -17.55 -10.30 0.33
C LEU A 360 -17.91 -8.83 0.04
N GLU A 361 -17.08 -7.88 0.51
CA GLU A 361 -17.26 -6.45 0.19
C GLU A 361 -17.12 -6.20 -1.31
N TRP A 362 -16.12 -6.81 -1.97
CA TRP A 362 -15.93 -6.75 -3.41
C TRP A 362 -17.11 -7.35 -4.17
N PHE A 363 -17.57 -8.53 -3.78
CA PHE A 363 -18.72 -9.19 -4.38
C PHE A 363 -19.99 -8.35 -4.23
N THR A 364 -20.21 -7.77 -3.05
CA THR A 364 -21.32 -6.85 -2.80
C THR A 364 -21.25 -5.61 -3.68
N LEU A 365 -20.08 -5.01 -3.85
CA LEU A 365 -19.86 -3.86 -4.74
C LEU A 365 -20.20 -4.22 -6.20
N ILE A 366 -19.68 -5.35 -6.69
CA ILE A 366 -19.91 -5.82 -8.06
C ILE A 366 -21.40 -6.01 -8.31
N ASN A 367 -22.14 -6.65 -7.39
CA ASN A 367 -23.58 -6.84 -7.52
C ASN A 367 -24.35 -5.52 -7.52
N LYS A 368 -23.99 -4.55 -6.67
CA LYS A 368 -24.59 -3.21 -6.67
C LYS A 368 -24.34 -2.48 -7.98
N ILE A 369 -23.14 -2.59 -8.56
CA ILE A 369 -22.85 -1.98 -9.87
C ILE A 369 -23.72 -2.63 -10.94
N LYS A 370 -23.84 -3.95 -10.93
CA LYS A 370 -24.65 -4.71 -11.92
C LYS A 370 -26.13 -4.37 -11.84
N SER A 371 -26.69 -4.15 -10.63
CA SER A 371 -28.10 -3.78 -10.45
C SER A 371 -28.40 -2.33 -10.82
N GLY A 372 -27.36 -1.51 -11.08
CA GLY A 372 -27.54 -0.08 -11.38
C GLY A 372 -27.93 0.77 -10.17
N ASP A 373 -27.72 0.26 -8.97
CA ASP A 373 -27.99 0.99 -7.73
C ASP A 373 -27.16 2.29 -7.64
N LYS A 374 -27.69 3.30 -6.95
CA LYS A 374 -26.91 4.51 -6.65
C LYS A 374 -25.74 4.17 -5.73
N LEU A 375 -24.59 3.89 -6.34
CA LEU A 375 -23.44 3.25 -5.75
C LEU A 375 -22.67 4.08 -4.74
N PHE A 376 -22.56 5.37 -5.01
CA PHE A 376 -21.56 6.19 -4.33
C PHE A 376 -22.22 7.23 -3.46
N LYS A 377 -22.73 6.78 -2.29
CA LYS A 377 -23.05 7.69 -1.22
C LYS A 377 -21.74 8.25 -0.67
N LEU A 378 -21.64 9.58 -0.59
CA LEU A 378 -20.47 10.22 0.01
C LEU A 378 -20.32 9.77 1.47
N LEU A 379 -19.16 9.21 1.77
CA LEU A 379 -18.83 8.75 3.12
C LEU A 379 -18.29 9.91 3.96
N PRO A 380 -18.57 9.99 5.27
CA PRO A 380 -18.04 11.04 6.12
C PRO A 380 -16.51 10.99 6.17
N LEU A 381 -15.86 12.14 6.33
CA LEU A 381 -14.42 12.23 6.55
C LEU A 381 -14.01 11.52 7.85
N SER A 382 -12.90 10.79 7.79
CA SER A 382 -12.30 10.16 8.97
C SER A 382 -11.40 11.12 9.73
N LYS A 383 -11.26 10.88 11.04
CA LYS A 383 -10.23 11.56 11.86
C LYS A 383 -8.85 10.95 11.58
N PRO A 384 -7.75 11.67 11.86
CA PRO A 384 -7.70 13.07 12.26
C PRO A 384 -7.85 14.01 11.05
N TYR A 385 -8.47 15.16 11.26
CA TYR A 385 -8.78 16.11 10.18
C TYR A 385 -7.57 16.89 9.64
N TRP A 386 -6.45 16.90 10.35
CA TRP A 386 -5.20 17.51 9.87
C TRP A 386 -4.50 16.66 8.79
N ASN A 387 -4.71 15.33 8.77
CA ASN A 387 -4.10 14.45 7.77
C ASN A 387 -4.57 14.83 6.36
N ASN A 388 -3.63 14.98 5.44
CA ASN A 388 -3.90 15.34 4.04
C ASN A 388 -4.81 16.56 3.88
N TYR A 389 -4.73 17.50 4.82
CA TYR A 389 -5.55 18.73 4.79
C TYR A 389 -7.05 18.46 4.71
N LYS A 390 -7.57 17.43 5.36
CA LYS A 390 -8.98 17.02 5.26
C LYS A 390 -9.97 18.12 5.61
N PHE A 391 -9.65 18.97 6.61
CA PHE A 391 -10.49 20.12 6.91
C PHE A 391 -10.61 21.08 5.70
N LEU A 392 -9.48 21.38 5.06
CA LEU A 392 -9.47 22.21 3.85
C LEU A 392 -10.25 21.53 2.71
N ARG A 393 -10.06 20.23 2.50
CA ARG A 393 -10.81 19.45 1.51
C ARG A 393 -12.31 19.47 1.78
N TYR A 394 -12.73 19.46 3.04
CA TYR A 394 -14.14 19.61 3.40
C TYR A 394 -14.69 20.98 3.01
N VAL A 395 -13.96 22.06 3.29
CA VAL A 395 -14.36 23.42 2.87
C VAL A 395 -14.47 23.52 1.34
N PHE A 396 -13.48 22.98 0.62
CA PHE A 396 -13.50 22.95 -0.85
C PHE A 396 -14.64 22.07 -1.39
N PHE A 397 -14.94 20.95 -0.72
CA PHE A 397 -16.11 20.15 -1.06
C PHE A 397 -17.41 20.96 -0.92
N LEU A 398 -17.61 21.72 0.16
CA LEU A 398 -18.79 22.57 0.34
C LEU A 398 -18.89 23.60 -0.77
N LEU A 399 -17.81 24.29 -1.09
CA LEU A 399 -17.79 25.29 -2.18
C LEU A 399 -18.15 24.66 -3.52
N ARG A 400 -17.51 23.54 -3.87
CA ARG A 400 -17.67 22.90 -5.18
C ARG A 400 -19.02 22.21 -5.36
N PHE A 401 -19.49 21.48 -4.35
CA PHE A 401 -20.63 20.57 -4.48
C PHE A 401 -21.90 21.07 -3.81
N LYS A 402 -21.81 21.91 -2.76
CA LYS A 402 -22.98 22.46 -2.08
C LYS A 402 -23.32 23.90 -2.57
N CYS A 403 -22.30 24.73 -2.75
CA CYS A 403 -22.49 26.07 -3.33
C CYS A 403 -22.46 26.09 -4.86
N ASN A 404 -22.35 24.93 -5.51
CA ASN A 404 -22.30 24.75 -6.97
C ASN A 404 -21.17 25.52 -7.70
N CYS A 405 -20.07 25.84 -6.99
CA CYS A 405 -18.90 26.53 -7.55
C CYS A 405 -17.93 25.54 -8.20
N ARG A 406 -18.39 24.77 -9.20
CA ARG A 406 -17.60 23.70 -9.85
C ARG A 406 -16.33 24.20 -10.57
N PHE A 407 -16.25 25.48 -10.89
CA PHE A 407 -15.04 26.10 -11.43
C PHE A 407 -13.90 26.22 -10.41
N PHE A 408 -14.21 26.11 -9.11
CA PHE A 408 -13.19 26.15 -8.07
C PHE A 408 -12.30 24.89 -8.16
N PRO A 409 -10.96 25.02 -8.09
CA PRO A 409 -10.08 23.87 -8.15
C PRO A 409 -10.25 22.98 -6.91
N SER A 410 -10.08 21.67 -7.03
CA SER A 410 -9.92 20.81 -5.87
C SER A 410 -8.53 20.98 -5.24
N VAL A 411 -8.37 20.60 -3.98
CA VAL A 411 -7.06 20.64 -3.30
C VAL A 411 -6.03 19.83 -4.07
N VAL A 412 -6.40 18.65 -4.59
CA VAL A 412 -5.52 17.83 -5.45
C VAL A 412 -5.08 18.58 -6.71
N THR A 413 -5.95 19.44 -7.27
CA THR A 413 -5.60 20.28 -8.43
C THR A 413 -4.55 21.32 -8.05
N ILE A 414 -4.70 21.97 -6.90
CA ILE A 414 -3.72 22.94 -6.39
C ILE A 414 -2.39 22.26 -6.12
N GLU A 415 -2.39 21.11 -5.48
CA GLU A 415 -1.19 20.29 -5.23
C GLU A 415 -0.50 19.87 -6.53
N THR A 416 -1.27 19.48 -7.55
CA THR A 416 -0.72 19.11 -8.87
C THR A 416 -0.01 20.29 -9.53
N ILE A 417 -0.65 21.47 -9.56
CA ILE A 417 -0.08 22.70 -10.14
C ILE A 417 1.19 23.10 -9.38
N GLY A 418 1.15 23.09 -8.04
CA GLY A 418 2.32 23.39 -7.20
C GLY A 418 3.51 22.46 -7.47
N ASN A 419 3.25 21.17 -7.60
CA ASN A 419 4.29 20.18 -7.93
C ASN A 419 4.86 20.39 -9.35
N ASP A 420 4.04 20.74 -10.33
CA ASP A 420 4.48 21.01 -11.70
C ASP A 420 5.38 22.28 -11.74
N ILE A 421 4.99 23.34 -11.03
CA ILE A 421 5.79 24.58 -10.87
C ILE A 421 7.14 24.25 -10.20
N PHE A 422 7.12 23.51 -9.09
CA PHE A 422 8.34 23.13 -8.38
C PHE A 422 9.30 22.32 -9.25
N LYS A 423 8.78 21.36 -10.03
CA LYS A 423 9.59 20.59 -10.98
C LYS A 423 10.21 21.47 -12.07
N CYS A 424 9.45 22.46 -12.56
CA CYS A 424 9.94 23.42 -13.55
C CYS A 424 11.09 24.26 -12.99
N ILE A 425 10.91 24.83 -11.79
CA ILE A 425 11.97 25.62 -11.11
C ILE A 425 13.22 24.77 -10.90
N LYS A 426 13.08 23.53 -10.41
CA LYS A 426 14.23 22.64 -10.17
C LYS A 426 15.01 22.33 -11.45
N ARG A 427 14.33 22.17 -12.59
CA ARG A 427 15.00 21.94 -13.88
C ARG A 427 15.81 23.16 -14.32
N HIS A 428 15.33 24.38 -14.07
CA HIS A 428 16.03 25.61 -14.43
C HIS A 428 17.18 25.96 -13.47
N MET A 429 17.18 25.41 -12.25
CA MET A 429 18.27 25.59 -11.27
C MET A 429 19.40 24.55 -11.43
N CYS A 430 19.21 23.49 -12.20
CA CYS A 430 20.20 22.45 -12.47
C CYS A 430 20.89 22.63 -13.85
N HIS A 431 20.58 23.69 -14.57
CA HIS A 431 21.32 24.21 -15.75
C HIS A 431 22.00 25.52 -15.38
#